data_bb0b0851ced0dc436fb57ccaf681332a
#
_entry.id   bb0b0851ced0dc436fb57ccaf681332a
#
_cell.length_a   1.000
_cell.length_b   1.000
_cell.length_c   1.000
_cell.angle_alpha   90.00
_cell.angle_beta   90.00
_cell.angle_gamma   90.00
#
_symmetry.space_group_name_H-M   'P 1'
#
loop_
_entity.id
_entity.type
_entity.pdbx_description
1 polymer ?
#
loop_
_entity_poly.entity_id
_entity_poly.type
_entity_poly.pdbx_seq_one_letter_code
_entity_poly.pdbx_strand_id
1 'polypeptide(L)'
;SAYTIKKFGVVNRYDLRKEFPALTLRRTALKSAFDELLWIWQKKSNNVHDLNSHIWDAWADEDGSIGKAYGYQLGVKHQYKEGEMDQVDRVIYDLKNNPYSRRIMTNIYVHQDLHEMNLYPCAYSMTFNVTQKKGEDKLTLNAILNQRSNDVLTANNWNVAQYALLVHMLAQVCDMYVGELVHVIADAHIYDRHIPLIEELITREEHPAPKVWLNPEKKDFYEFTVDDLHVEDYVTGPQIKHIPVAV
;
A
#
# COMPACT_ATOMS: atom_id res chain seq x y z
N SER A 1 26.99 0.81 10.83
CA SER A 1 25.85 0.51 11.70
C SER A 1 24.67 1.39 11.33
N ALA A 2 23.48 0.82 11.37
CA ALA A 2 22.25 1.49 11.03
C ALA A 2 21.55 1.96 12.32
N TYR A 3 21.94 3.09 12.85
CA TYR A 3 21.25 3.71 13.97
C TYR A 3 20.02 4.48 13.50
N THR A 4 18.98 4.45 14.30
CA THR A 4 17.73 5.17 14.00
C THR A 4 17.32 6.03 15.19
N ILE A 5 16.64 7.12 14.89
CA ILE A 5 15.69 7.74 15.81
C ILE A 5 14.30 7.24 15.45
N LYS A 6 13.46 6.99 16.45
CA LYS A 6 12.14 6.40 16.19
C LYS A 6 11.07 6.96 17.09
N LYS A 7 9.83 6.81 16.63
CA LYS A 7 8.63 7.05 17.41
C LYS A 7 7.77 5.80 17.38
N PHE A 8 7.34 5.36 18.54
CA PHE A 8 6.44 4.23 18.70
C PHE A 8 4.98 4.69 18.59
N GLY A 9 4.19 3.95 17.83
CA GLY A 9 2.74 4.12 17.78
C GLY A 9 2.28 5.39 17.08
N VAL A 10 2.64 5.54 15.80
CA VAL A 10 2.19 6.65 14.95
C VAL A 10 0.91 6.28 14.22
N VAL A 11 -0.06 7.19 14.20
CA VAL A 11 -1.31 7.04 13.45
C VAL A 11 -1.49 8.26 12.56
N ASN A 12 -1.55 8.04 11.25
CA ASN A 12 -1.83 9.08 10.26
C ASN A 12 -3.15 8.78 9.56
N ARG A 13 -3.95 9.82 9.32
CA ARG A 13 -5.26 9.72 8.68
C ARG A 13 -5.26 10.51 7.38
N TYR A 14 -5.77 9.88 6.30
CA TYR A 14 -5.86 10.49 4.98
C TYR A 14 -7.29 10.39 4.48
N ASP A 15 -7.93 11.53 4.26
CA ASP A 15 -9.27 11.60 3.65
C ASP A 15 -9.12 11.52 2.13
N LEU A 16 -9.36 10.34 1.57
CA LEU A 16 -9.18 10.07 0.14
C LEU A 16 -10.24 10.75 -0.74
N ARG A 17 -11.37 11.17 -0.16
CA ARG A 17 -12.36 11.94 -0.91
C ARG A 17 -11.93 13.39 -1.12
N LYS A 18 -11.16 13.91 -0.20
CA LYS A 18 -10.65 15.27 -0.25
C LYS A 18 -9.50 15.42 -1.23
N GLU A 19 -8.50 14.52 -1.11
CA GLU A 19 -7.31 14.56 -1.94
C GLU A 19 -6.58 13.22 -1.94
N PHE A 20 -5.75 12.99 -2.95
CA PHE A 20 -4.85 11.84 -2.99
C PHE A 20 -3.58 12.15 -2.18
N PRO A 21 -3.15 11.23 -1.28
CA PRO A 21 -2.03 11.48 -0.38
C PRO A 21 -0.67 11.24 -1.05
N ALA A 22 -0.35 12.02 -2.05
CA ALA A 22 0.96 12.01 -2.69
C ALA A 22 1.84 13.09 -2.06
N LEU A 23 3.07 12.72 -1.68
CA LEU A 23 4.04 13.66 -1.15
C LEU A 23 4.38 14.71 -2.22
N THR A 24 4.35 16.00 -1.85
CA THR A 24 4.69 17.09 -2.77
C THR A 24 6.06 17.74 -2.47
N LEU A 25 6.66 17.44 -1.35
CA LEU A 25 8.00 17.93 -1.01
C LEU A 25 9.09 17.32 -1.92
N ARG A 26 8.85 16.10 -2.37
CA ARG A 26 9.58 15.43 -3.45
C ARG A 26 8.66 14.47 -4.17
N ARG A 27 9.03 14.06 -5.38
CA ARG A 27 8.17 13.21 -6.22
C ARG A 27 8.21 11.75 -5.78
N THR A 28 7.03 11.14 -5.69
CA THR A 28 6.85 9.69 -5.58
C THR A 28 6.57 9.11 -6.97
N ALA A 29 7.26 8.04 -7.34
CA ALA A 29 7.01 7.32 -8.59
C ALA A 29 5.71 6.51 -8.47
N LEU A 30 4.56 7.16 -8.69
CA LEU A 30 3.24 6.59 -8.45
C LEU A 30 2.95 5.36 -9.33
N LYS A 31 3.39 5.38 -10.59
CA LYS A 31 3.21 4.20 -11.47
C LYS A 31 4.02 3.00 -10.99
N SER A 32 5.23 3.21 -10.50
CA SER A 32 6.05 2.14 -9.95
C SER A 32 5.46 1.59 -8.64
N ALA A 33 4.93 2.45 -7.80
CA ALA A 33 4.22 2.04 -6.58
C ALA A 33 2.98 1.22 -6.92
N PHE A 34 2.24 1.62 -7.95
CA PHE A 34 1.07 0.89 -8.43
C PHE A 34 1.45 -0.46 -9.04
N ASP A 35 2.51 -0.52 -9.83
CA ASP A 35 3.03 -1.78 -10.38
C ASP A 35 3.37 -2.79 -9.26
N GLU A 36 4.03 -2.33 -8.20
CA GLU A 36 4.31 -3.18 -7.03
C GLU A 36 3.03 -3.62 -6.32
N LEU A 37 2.04 -2.73 -6.17
CA LEU A 37 0.75 -3.08 -5.59
C LEU A 37 0.07 -4.20 -6.40
N LEU A 38 0.05 -4.06 -7.72
CA LEU A 38 -0.51 -5.09 -8.61
C LEU A 38 0.27 -6.40 -8.53
N TRP A 39 1.58 -6.32 -8.40
CA TRP A 39 2.44 -7.50 -8.21
C TRP A 39 2.08 -8.27 -6.94
N ILE A 40 1.84 -7.56 -5.83
CA ILE A 40 1.49 -8.16 -4.53
C ILE A 40 0.03 -8.63 -4.50
N TRP A 41 -0.91 -7.77 -4.86
CA TRP A 41 -2.34 -7.96 -4.61
C TRP A 41 -3.10 -8.62 -5.76
N GLN A 42 -2.69 -8.39 -6.99
CA GLN A 42 -3.37 -8.89 -8.18
C GLN A 42 -2.68 -10.14 -8.72
N LYS A 43 -1.38 -10.07 -8.99
CA LYS A 43 -0.59 -11.20 -9.47
C LYS A 43 -0.30 -12.20 -8.35
N LYS A 44 -0.31 -11.75 -7.10
CA LYS A 44 -0.01 -12.56 -5.90
C LYS A 44 1.31 -13.29 -6.06
N SER A 45 2.28 -12.60 -6.65
CA SER A 45 3.59 -13.14 -7.01
C SER A 45 4.59 -12.95 -5.86
N ASN A 46 5.52 -13.87 -5.78
CA ASN A 46 6.72 -13.78 -4.95
C ASN A 46 8.00 -13.80 -5.79
N ASN A 47 7.89 -13.58 -7.10
CA ASN A 47 9.03 -13.59 -8.01
C ASN A 47 9.25 -12.20 -8.62
N VAL A 48 10.48 -11.68 -8.47
CA VAL A 48 10.83 -10.34 -8.94
C VAL A 48 10.80 -10.20 -10.47
N HIS A 49 10.81 -11.29 -11.22
CA HIS A 49 10.67 -11.26 -12.68
C HIS A 49 9.27 -10.84 -13.14
N ASP A 50 8.27 -10.91 -12.25
CA ASP A 50 6.91 -10.45 -12.50
C ASP A 50 6.71 -8.97 -12.16
N LEU A 51 7.76 -8.29 -11.69
CA LEU A 51 7.78 -6.90 -11.30
C LEU A 51 8.71 -6.10 -12.23
N ASN A 52 8.28 -4.95 -12.71
CA ASN A 52 9.07 -4.13 -13.63
C ASN A 52 10.21 -3.37 -12.94
N SER A 53 10.07 -3.06 -11.65
CA SER A 53 11.08 -2.36 -10.87
C SER A 53 12.10 -3.34 -10.27
N HIS A 54 13.28 -2.86 -9.93
CA HIS A 54 14.38 -3.65 -9.34
C HIS A 54 14.52 -3.48 -7.83
N ILE A 55 13.56 -2.83 -7.18
CA ILE A 55 13.64 -2.50 -5.75
C ILE A 55 13.66 -3.72 -4.83
N TRP A 56 13.20 -4.88 -5.31
CA TRP A 56 13.17 -6.13 -4.54
C TRP A 56 14.34 -7.06 -4.85
N ASP A 57 15.19 -6.75 -5.81
CA ASP A 57 16.26 -7.64 -6.28
C ASP A 57 17.23 -8.03 -5.16
N ALA A 58 17.48 -7.14 -4.20
CA ALA A 58 18.38 -7.41 -3.08
C ALA A 58 17.88 -8.53 -2.12
N TRP A 59 16.59 -8.83 -2.15
CA TRP A 59 15.97 -9.88 -1.33
C TRP A 59 15.62 -11.14 -2.13
N ALA A 60 15.88 -11.13 -3.43
CA ALA A 60 15.56 -12.26 -4.30
C ALA A 60 16.68 -13.32 -4.27
N ASP A 61 16.26 -14.59 -4.28
CA ASP A 61 17.14 -15.71 -4.53
C ASP A 61 17.61 -15.72 -6.00
N GLU A 62 18.50 -16.65 -6.35
CA GLU A 62 19.03 -16.77 -7.72
C GLU A 62 17.93 -16.98 -8.78
N ASP A 63 16.83 -17.65 -8.40
CA ASP A 63 15.66 -17.88 -9.26
C ASP A 63 14.67 -16.71 -9.28
N GLY A 64 14.94 -15.63 -8.54
CA GLY A 64 14.10 -14.45 -8.44
C GLY A 64 13.03 -14.51 -7.35
N SER A 65 12.98 -15.56 -6.55
CA SER A 65 12.00 -15.72 -5.47
C SER A 65 12.35 -14.89 -4.24
N ILE A 66 11.36 -14.30 -3.60
CA ILE A 66 11.47 -13.71 -2.26
C ILE A 66 10.93 -14.63 -1.15
N GLY A 67 10.67 -15.89 -1.48
CA GLY A 67 10.10 -16.87 -0.57
C GLY A 67 8.59 -16.72 -0.38
N LYS A 68 8.07 -17.23 0.73
CA LYS A 68 6.63 -17.23 1.02
C LYS A 68 6.13 -15.88 1.57
N ALA A 69 6.66 -14.79 1.03
CA ALA A 69 6.42 -13.43 1.50
C ALA A 69 5.40 -12.68 0.63
N TYR A 70 4.77 -11.67 1.22
CA TYR A 70 3.87 -10.71 0.55
C TYR A 70 2.81 -11.35 -0.34
N GLY A 71 2.91 -11.23 -1.66
CA GLY A 71 1.90 -11.74 -2.61
C GLY A 71 1.65 -13.24 -2.49
N TYR A 72 2.67 -14.01 -2.15
CA TYR A 72 2.50 -15.45 -1.91
C TYR A 72 1.43 -15.71 -0.85
N GLN A 73 1.48 -15.01 0.28
CA GLN A 73 0.51 -15.19 1.37
C GLN A 73 -0.90 -14.77 0.98
N LEU A 74 -1.04 -13.73 0.17
CA LEU A 74 -2.36 -13.31 -0.33
C LEU A 74 -2.97 -14.33 -1.30
N GLY A 75 -2.15 -15.08 -2.01
CA GLY A 75 -2.59 -16.09 -2.97
C GLY A 75 -2.89 -17.46 -2.38
N VAL A 76 -2.52 -17.72 -1.13
CA VAL A 76 -2.84 -18.99 -0.47
C VAL A 76 -4.35 -19.14 -0.33
N LYS A 77 -4.86 -20.27 -0.78
CA LYS A 77 -6.30 -20.60 -0.67
C LYS A 77 -6.65 -21.05 0.74
N HIS A 78 -7.75 -20.52 1.25
CA HIS A 78 -8.30 -20.88 2.55
C HIS A 78 -9.74 -21.41 2.38
N GLN A 79 -10.12 -22.35 3.22
CA GLN A 79 -11.49 -22.86 3.24
C GLN A 79 -12.36 -21.98 4.14
N TYR A 80 -13.34 -21.33 3.54
CA TYR A 80 -14.40 -20.59 4.23
C TYR A 80 -15.72 -21.37 4.16
N LYS A 81 -16.73 -20.95 4.91
CA LYS A 81 -18.06 -21.55 4.82
C LYS A 81 -18.66 -21.39 3.42
N GLU A 82 -18.35 -20.30 2.74
CA GLU A 82 -18.85 -19.94 1.42
C GLU A 82 -18.05 -20.55 0.27
N GLY A 83 -16.97 -21.27 0.57
CA GLY A 83 -16.11 -21.91 -0.43
C GLY A 83 -14.66 -21.59 -0.26
N GLU A 84 -13.82 -22.07 -1.18
CA GLU A 84 -12.38 -21.84 -1.16
C GLU A 84 -12.04 -20.53 -1.87
N MET A 85 -11.32 -19.66 -1.18
CA MET A 85 -10.85 -18.36 -1.69
C MET A 85 -9.50 -18.01 -1.08
N ASP A 86 -8.71 -17.19 -1.79
CA ASP A 86 -7.60 -16.49 -1.15
C ASP A 86 -8.09 -15.24 -0.40
N GLN A 87 -7.18 -14.58 0.31
CA GLN A 87 -7.54 -13.42 1.15
C GLN A 87 -8.06 -12.23 0.32
N VAL A 88 -7.52 -12.00 -0.88
CA VAL A 88 -7.95 -10.90 -1.74
C VAL A 88 -9.37 -11.12 -2.24
N ASP A 89 -9.64 -12.31 -2.76
CA ASP A 89 -10.99 -12.68 -3.24
C ASP A 89 -11.99 -12.69 -2.09
N ARG A 90 -11.57 -13.09 -0.89
CA ARG A 90 -12.42 -13.02 0.30
C ARG A 90 -12.78 -11.58 0.67
N VAL A 91 -11.85 -10.66 0.61
CA VAL A 91 -12.14 -9.22 0.85
C VAL A 91 -13.16 -8.70 -0.16
N ILE A 92 -12.96 -8.99 -1.44
CA ILE A 92 -13.89 -8.55 -2.49
C ILE A 92 -15.28 -9.17 -2.29
N TYR A 93 -15.33 -10.47 -1.99
CA TYR A 93 -16.57 -11.18 -1.70
C TYR A 93 -17.33 -10.53 -0.53
N ASP A 94 -16.66 -10.27 0.57
CA ASP A 94 -17.28 -9.68 1.76
C ASP A 94 -17.73 -8.23 1.51
N LEU A 95 -16.94 -7.41 0.83
CA LEU A 95 -17.34 -6.05 0.49
C LEU A 95 -18.60 -6.01 -0.38
N LYS A 96 -18.76 -6.98 -1.29
CA LYS A 96 -19.95 -7.07 -2.16
C LYS A 96 -21.16 -7.69 -1.46
N ASN A 97 -20.98 -8.70 -0.62
CA ASN A 97 -22.06 -9.50 -0.05
C ASN A 97 -22.36 -9.20 1.42
N ASN A 98 -21.35 -8.77 2.20
CA ASN A 98 -21.46 -8.49 3.63
C ASN A 98 -20.75 -7.19 4.00
N PRO A 99 -21.08 -6.05 3.35
CA PRO A 99 -20.26 -4.83 3.48
C PRO A 99 -20.16 -4.29 4.91
N TYR A 100 -21.17 -4.52 5.75
CA TYR A 100 -21.16 -4.07 7.16
C TYR A 100 -20.42 -5.01 8.11
N SER A 101 -19.77 -6.06 7.59
CA SER A 101 -18.97 -6.98 8.41
C SER A 101 -17.79 -6.24 9.05
N ARG A 102 -17.50 -6.62 10.28
CA ARG A 102 -16.31 -6.16 11.02
C ARG A 102 -15.15 -7.15 10.92
N ARG A 103 -15.21 -8.07 9.95
CA ARG A 103 -14.28 -9.19 9.78
C ARG A 103 -13.60 -9.18 8.42
N ILE A 104 -13.56 -8.03 7.76
CA ILE A 104 -12.97 -7.88 6.43
C ILE A 104 -11.53 -7.43 6.60
N MET A 105 -10.61 -8.37 6.51
CA MET A 105 -9.21 -8.09 6.76
C MET A 105 -8.29 -9.08 6.08
N THR A 106 -7.04 -8.67 5.90
CA THR A 106 -5.95 -9.52 5.42
C THR A 106 -4.84 -9.58 6.47
N ASN A 107 -4.08 -10.66 6.46
CA ASN A 107 -2.88 -10.80 7.28
C ASN A 107 -1.86 -11.64 6.52
N ILE A 108 -0.69 -11.08 6.29
CA ILE A 108 0.40 -11.76 5.59
C ILE A 108 1.59 -12.05 6.49
N TYR A 109 1.53 -11.67 7.77
CA TYR A 109 2.52 -12.04 8.76
C TYR A 109 2.16 -13.41 9.35
N VAL A 110 2.60 -14.46 8.67
CA VAL A 110 2.23 -15.85 8.98
C VAL A 110 3.41 -16.53 9.65
N HIS A 111 3.33 -16.74 10.97
CA HIS A 111 4.43 -17.27 11.77
C HIS A 111 4.95 -18.62 11.28
N GLN A 112 4.05 -19.48 10.81
CA GLN A 112 4.40 -20.79 10.26
C GLN A 112 5.40 -20.70 9.09
N ASP A 113 5.32 -19.64 8.29
CA ASP A 113 6.10 -19.47 7.07
C ASP A 113 7.24 -18.44 7.16
N LEU A 114 7.44 -17.81 8.33
CA LEU A 114 8.46 -16.76 8.48
C LEU A 114 9.86 -17.23 8.09
N HIS A 115 10.21 -18.48 8.43
CA HIS A 115 11.52 -19.04 8.10
C HIS A 115 11.75 -19.25 6.58
N GLU A 116 10.70 -19.17 5.78
CA GLU A 116 10.75 -19.26 4.31
C GLU A 116 10.51 -17.92 3.64
N MET A 117 10.55 -16.82 4.39
CA MET A 117 10.43 -15.46 3.87
C MET A 117 11.80 -14.79 3.84
N ASN A 118 12.19 -14.23 2.71
CA ASN A 118 13.45 -13.50 2.58
C ASN A 118 13.39 -12.12 3.24
N LEU A 119 12.18 -11.57 3.41
CA LEU A 119 11.90 -10.37 4.17
C LEU A 119 10.57 -10.53 4.90
N TYR A 120 10.57 -10.30 6.21
CA TYR A 120 9.33 -10.30 6.98
C TYR A 120 8.46 -9.09 6.61
N PRO A 121 7.14 -9.26 6.40
CA PRO A 121 6.29 -8.16 5.96
C PRO A 121 6.32 -6.97 6.91
N CYS A 122 6.57 -5.78 6.39
CA CYS A 122 6.43 -4.53 7.12
C CYS A 122 4.97 -4.08 7.14
N ALA A 123 4.36 -3.93 5.98
CA ALA A 123 2.93 -3.71 5.78
C ALA A 123 2.21 -5.07 5.84
N TYR A 124 1.78 -5.48 7.01
CA TYR A 124 1.40 -6.87 7.25
C TYR A 124 -0.11 -7.14 7.30
N SER A 125 -0.93 -6.12 7.48
CA SER A 125 -2.38 -6.33 7.62
C SER A 125 -3.15 -5.11 7.12
N MET A 126 -4.24 -5.39 6.40
CA MET A 126 -5.27 -4.42 6.05
C MET A 126 -6.58 -4.79 6.71
N THR A 127 -7.27 -3.80 7.29
CA THR A 127 -8.64 -3.95 7.77
C THR A 127 -9.53 -3.01 6.98
N PHE A 128 -10.62 -3.54 6.44
CA PHE A 128 -11.60 -2.77 5.67
C PHE A 128 -12.91 -2.65 6.44
N ASN A 129 -13.51 -1.48 6.36
CA ASN A 129 -14.79 -1.22 7.01
C ASN A 129 -15.57 -0.21 6.18
N VAL A 130 -16.87 -0.35 6.09
CA VAL A 130 -17.71 0.58 5.35
C VAL A 130 -18.53 1.43 6.29
N THR A 131 -18.75 2.66 5.88
CA THR A 131 -19.67 3.59 6.53
C THR A 131 -20.68 4.08 5.51
N GLN A 132 -21.81 4.56 5.98
CA GLN A 132 -22.80 5.20 5.12
C GLN A 132 -23.09 6.60 5.65
N LYS A 133 -22.82 7.59 4.82
CA LYS A 133 -23.15 8.98 5.14
C LYS A 133 -24.60 9.27 4.80
N LYS A 134 -25.26 9.99 5.69
CA LYS A 134 -26.67 10.38 5.48
C LYS A 134 -26.83 11.14 4.17
N GLY A 135 -27.78 10.70 3.35
CA GLY A 135 -28.10 11.34 2.06
C GLY A 135 -27.21 10.90 0.88
N GLU A 136 -26.22 10.05 1.10
CA GLU A 136 -25.42 9.49 0.01
C GLU A 136 -26.06 8.20 -0.53
N ASP A 137 -25.91 8.00 -1.84
CA ASP A 137 -26.47 6.85 -2.58
C ASP A 137 -25.60 5.60 -2.51
N LYS A 138 -24.33 5.74 -2.10
CA LYS A 138 -23.37 4.65 -2.01
C LYS A 138 -22.74 4.55 -0.63
N LEU A 139 -22.26 3.36 -0.32
CA LEU A 139 -21.42 3.14 0.86
C LEU A 139 -20.03 3.76 0.65
N THR A 140 -19.35 4.04 1.75
CA THR A 140 -17.99 4.57 1.77
C THR A 140 -17.04 3.51 2.29
N LEU A 141 -15.99 3.22 1.54
CA LEU A 141 -14.95 2.27 1.92
C LEU A 141 -13.82 2.96 2.68
N ASN A 142 -13.57 2.50 3.89
CA ASN A 142 -12.45 2.91 4.73
C ASN A 142 -11.47 1.75 4.90
N ALA A 143 -10.22 2.06 5.14
CA ALA A 143 -9.19 1.05 5.39
C ALA A 143 -8.19 1.47 6.44
N ILE A 144 -7.67 0.49 7.20
CA ILE A 144 -6.53 0.64 8.08
C ILE A 144 -5.38 -0.19 7.52
N LEU A 145 -4.24 0.45 7.30
CA LEU A 145 -2.98 -0.22 7.01
C LEU A 145 -2.19 -0.34 8.32
N ASN A 146 -1.92 -1.57 8.73
CA ASN A 146 -1.05 -1.85 9.87
C ASN A 146 0.36 -2.16 9.39
N GLN A 147 1.31 -1.42 9.90
CA GLN A 147 2.72 -1.54 9.56
C GLN A 147 3.55 -1.65 10.83
N ARG A 148 4.38 -2.70 10.94
CA ARG A 148 5.23 -2.91 12.12
C ARG A 148 6.48 -2.04 12.13
N SER A 149 6.93 -1.65 10.94
CA SER A 149 8.19 -0.94 10.72
C SER A 149 8.05 -0.07 9.48
N ASN A 150 8.47 1.18 9.55
CA ASN A 150 8.41 2.13 8.45
C ASN A 150 9.63 3.04 8.44
N ASP A 151 10.44 2.95 7.39
CA ASP A 151 11.48 3.92 7.07
C ASP A 151 10.81 5.19 6.50
N VAL A 152 10.77 6.23 7.31
CA VAL A 152 9.99 7.43 7.01
C VAL A 152 10.46 8.12 5.73
N LEU A 153 11.76 8.20 5.50
CA LEU A 153 12.27 8.85 4.30
C LEU A 153 12.01 8.03 3.04
N THR A 154 12.34 6.76 3.05
CA THR A 154 12.38 5.95 1.82
C THR A 154 11.06 5.24 1.51
N ALA A 155 10.29 4.86 2.54
CA ALA A 155 9.14 3.98 2.37
C ALA A 155 7.78 4.62 2.68
N ASN A 156 7.69 5.63 3.53
CA ASN A 156 6.41 6.15 3.99
C ASN A 156 5.53 6.68 2.84
N ASN A 157 6.06 7.59 2.05
CA ASN A 157 5.34 8.18 0.92
C ASN A 157 4.94 7.14 -0.14
N TRP A 158 5.80 6.14 -0.35
CA TRP A 158 5.54 5.02 -1.25
C TRP A 158 4.36 4.16 -0.77
N ASN A 159 4.42 3.72 0.48
CA ASN A 159 3.39 2.85 1.05
C ASN A 159 2.03 3.55 1.16
N VAL A 160 2.00 4.81 1.59
CA VAL A 160 0.75 5.59 1.69
C VAL A 160 0.07 5.72 0.33
N ALA A 161 0.81 6.14 -0.70
CA ALA A 161 0.28 6.27 -2.05
C ALA A 161 -0.20 4.92 -2.61
N GLN A 162 0.59 3.88 -2.41
CA GLN A 162 0.29 2.52 -2.87
C GLN A 162 -1.02 2.00 -2.27
N TYR A 163 -1.18 2.09 -0.95
CA TYR A 163 -2.39 1.58 -0.29
C TYR A 163 -3.59 2.49 -0.46
N ALA A 164 -3.40 3.79 -0.72
CA ALA A 164 -4.47 4.66 -1.18
C ALA A 164 -5.02 4.18 -2.54
N LEU A 165 -4.14 3.77 -3.46
CA LEU A 165 -4.55 3.18 -4.74
C LEU A 165 -5.30 1.86 -4.55
N LEU A 166 -4.93 1.03 -3.59
CA LEU A 166 -5.68 -0.18 -3.27
C LEU A 166 -7.11 0.13 -2.84
N VAL A 167 -7.29 1.14 -1.98
CA VAL A 167 -8.64 1.58 -1.57
C VAL A 167 -9.44 2.07 -2.79
N HIS A 168 -8.84 2.84 -3.67
CA HIS A 168 -9.49 3.27 -4.92
C HIS A 168 -9.90 2.10 -5.82
N MET A 169 -9.04 1.10 -5.97
CA MET A 169 -9.36 -0.11 -6.76
C MET A 169 -10.57 -0.84 -6.17
N LEU A 170 -10.53 -1.13 -4.88
CA LEU A 170 -11.58 -1.88 -4.21
C LEU A 170 -12.90 -1.12 -4.17
N ALA A 171 -12.86 0.18 -3.92
CA ALA A 171 -14.05 1.03 -3.95
C ALA A 171 -14.70 1.03 -5.33
N GLN A 172 -13.91 1.15 -6.40
CA GLN A 172 -14.42 1.13 -7.78
C GLN A 172 -15.03 -0.23 -8.14
N VAL A 173 -14.35 -1.33 -7.79
CA VAL A 173 -14.83 -2.69 -8.05
C VAL A 173 -16.12 -3.01 -7.30
N CYS A 174 -16.27 -2.47 -6.09
CA CYS A 174 -17.44 -2.70 -5.23
C CYS A 174 -18.49 -1.59 -5.32
N ASP A 175 -18.33 -0.62 -6.22
CA ASP A 175 -19.24 0.51 -6.44
C ASP A 175 -19.48 1.33 -5.15
N MET A 176 -18.39 1.71 -4.51
CA MET A 176 -18.37 2.51 -3.28
C MET A 176 -17.62 3.82 -3.50
N TYR A 177 -17.90 4.81 -2.66
CA TYR A 177 -17.04 5.97 -2.53
C TYR A 177 -15.77 5.59 -1.76
N VAL A 178 -14.65 6.22 -2.06
CA VAL A 178 -13.47 6.14 -1.21
C VAL A 178 -13.72 6.93 0.07
N GLY A 179 -13.19 6.44 1.17
CA GLY A 179 -13.28 7.10 2.47
C GLY A 179 -11.91 7.47 3.01
N GLU A 180 -11.60 6.96 4.16
CA GLU A 180 -10.37 7.27 4.89
C GLU A 180 -9.39 6.10 4.81
N LEU A 181 -8.11 6.41 4.59
CA LEU A 181 -7.00 5.51 4.84
C LEU A 181 -6.36 5.91 6.17
N VAL A 182 -6.35 4.99 7.13
CA VAL A 182 -5.66 5.16 8.41
C VAL A 182 -4.38 4.32 8.37
N HIS A 183 -3.23 4.96 8.57
CA HIS A 183 -1.93 4.30 8.58
C HIS A 183 -1.42 4.21 10.01
N VAL A 184 -1.35 3.00 10.53
CA VAL A 184 -0.89 2.70 11.89
C VAL A 184 0.50 2.09 11.80
N ILE A 185 1.47 2.75 12.45
CA ILE A 185 2.88 2.36 12.39
C ILE A 185 3.37 2.09 13.81
N ALA A 186 3.84 0.87 14.09
CA ALA A 186 4.42 0.56 15.40
C ALA A 186 5.78 1.23 15.58
N ASP A 187 6.67 1.11 14.61
CA ASP A 187 8.01 1.69 14.64
C ASP A 187 8.21 2.58 13.40
N ALA A 188 8.05 3.89 13.59
CA ALA A 188 8.34 4.89 12.57
C ALA A 188 9.75 5.44 12.85
N HIS A 189 10.69 5.24 11.92
CA HIS A 189 12.08 5.57 12.15
C HIS A 189 12.72 6.33 11.01
N ILE A 190 13.76 7.09 11.38
CA ILE A 190 14.66 7.80 10.47
C ILE A 190 16.07 7.33 10.79
N TYR A 191 16.76 6.81 9.78
CA TYR A 191 18.18 6.46 9.95
C TYR A 191 19.04 7.72 10.18
N ASP A 192 20.08 7.59 10.97
CA ASP A 192 21.00 8.70 11.29
C ASP A 192 21.55 9.38 10.02
N ARG A 193 21.85 8.59 8.98
CA ARG A 193 22.31 9.09 7.67
C ARG A 193 21.27 9.90 6.92
N HIS A 194 20.01 9.72 7.25
CA HIS A 194 18.90 10.39 6.58
C HIS A 194 18.48 11.68 7.29
N ILE A 195 18.96 11.91 8.51
CA ILE A 195 18.55 13.09 9.30
C ILE A 195 18.80 14.40 8.55
N PRO A 196 19.99 14.66 7.96
CA PRO A 196 20.22 15.90 7.20
C PRO A 196 19.26 16.04 6.00
N LEU A 197 18.89 14.92 5.35
CA LEU A 197 17.98 14.93 4.22
C LEU A 197 16.56 15.27 4.67
N ILE A 198 16.11 14.71 5.78
CA ILE A 198 14.80 15.02 6.36
C ILE A 198 14.74 16.47 6.82
N GLU A 199 15.79 16.97 7.48
CA GLU A 199 15.86 18.37 7.93
C GLU A 199 15.74 19.35 6.77
N GLU A 200 16.37 19.07 5.64
CA GLU A 200 16.20 19.87 4.42
C GLU A 200 14.80 19.70 3.83
N LEU A 201 14.32 18.48 3.71
CA LEU A 201 13.02 18.15 3.07
C LEU A 201 11.85 18.86 3.76
N ILE A 202 11.82 18.90 5.10
CA ILE A 202 10.74 19.54 5.85
C ILE A 202 10.71 21.07 5.75
N THR A 203 11.76 21.68 5.21
CA THR A 203 11.82 23.12 4.95
C THR A 203 11.22 23.51 3.60
N ARG A 204 10.94 22.54 2.74
CA ARG A 204 10.45 22.79 1.38
C ARG A 204 9.00 23.24 1.38
N GLU A 205 8.66 24.00 0.34
CA GLU A 205 7.30 24.43 0.08
C GLU A 205 6.42 23.24 -0.31
N GLU A 206 5.22 23.19 0.27
CA GLU A 206 4.18 22.23 -0.14
C GLU A 206 3.50 22.73 -1.41
N HIS A 207 3.06 21.79 -2.23
CA HIS A 207 2.26 22.04 -3.43
C HIS A 207 0.88 21.40 -3.28
N PRO A 208 -0.11 21.82 -4.08
CA PRO A 208 -1.42 21.17 -4.09
C PRO A 208 -1.31 19.67 -4.43
N ALA A 209 -2.20 18.88 -3.85
CA ALA A 209 -2.28 17.46 -4.18
C ALA A 209 -2.59 17.25 -5.66
N PRO A 210 -1.97 16.25 -6.32
CA PRO A 210 -2.27 15.93 -7.69
C PRO A 210 -3.69 15.37 -7.83
N LYS A 211 -4.24 15.45 -9.05
CA LYS A 211 -5.41 14.69 -9.43
C LYS A 211 -4.99 13.28 -9.80
N VAL A 212 -5.53 12.29 -9.12
CA VAL A 212 -5.22 10.88 -9.34
C VAL A 212 -6.51 10.09 -9.47
N TRP A 213 -6.64 9.32 -10.53
CA TRP A 213 -7.80 8.44 -10.73
C TRP A 213 -7.41 7.20 -11.53
N LEU A 214 -8.23 6.17 -11.41
CA LEU A 214 -8.13 4.95 -12.18
C LEU A 214 -9.13 4.99 -13.34
N ASN A 215 -8.82 4.29 -14.43
CA ASN A 215 -9.73 4.13 -15.56
C ASN A 215 -11.11 3.68 -15.06
N PRO A 216 -12.17 4.51 -15.21
CA PRO A 216 -13.48 4.24 -14.61
C PRO A 216 -14.22 3.05 -15.25
N GLU A 217 -13.76 2.57 -16.39
CA GLU A 217 -14.37 1.42 -17.08
C GLU A 217 -13.99 0.08 -16.44
N LYS A 218 -12.94 0.04 -15.62
CA LYS A 218 -12.49 -1.18 -14.97
C LYS A 218 -13.36 -1.50 -13.76
N LYS A 219 -14.04 -2.65 -13.80
CA LYS A 219 -14.96 -3.14 -12.75
C LYS A 219 -14.52 -4.46 -12.12
N ASP A 220 -13.51 -5.11 -12.70
CA ASP A 220 -12.90 -6.33 -12.17
C ASP A 220 -11.52 -5.97 -11.60
N PHE A 221 -11.26 -6.39 -10.36
CA PHE A 221 -10.00 -6.16 -9.66
C PHE A 221 -8.78 -6.64 -10.47
N TYR A 222 -8.94 -7.72 -11.21
CA TYR A 222 -7.87 -8.37 -11.97
C TYR A 222 -7.66 -7.80 -13.38
N GLU A 223 -8.48 -6.84 -13.81
CA GLU A 223 -8.33 -6.18 -15.12
C GLU A 223 -7.46 -4.92 -15.08
N PHE A 224 -7.21 -4.35 -13.90
CA PHE A 224 -6.38 -3.15 -13.79
C PHE A 224 -4.95 -3.43 -14.25
N THR A 225 -4.41 -2.47 -14.99
CA THR A 225 -3.00 -2.40 -15.37
C THR A 225 -2.40 -1.07 -14.95
N VAL A 226 -1.09 -0.93 -15.03
CA VAL A 226 -0.40 0.33 -14.71
C VAL A 226 -0.91 1.49 -15.58
N ASP A 227 -1.31 1.20 -16.82
CA ASP A 227 -1.82 2.20 -17.76
C ASP A 227 -3.20 2.76 -17.37
N ASP A 228 -3.90 2.10 -16.45
CA ASP A 228 -5.19 2.59 -15.93
C ASP A 228 -5.02 3.70 -14.89
N LEU A 229 -3.82 3.96 -14.42
CA LEU A 229 -3.51 5.04 -13.48
C LEU A 229 -3.29 6.35 -14.23
N HIS A 230 -4.08 7.36 -13.90
CA HIS A 230 -3.96 8.71 -14.43
C HIS A 230 -3.57 9.69 -13.32
N VAL A 231 -2.56 10.50 -13.59
CA VAL A 231 -2.03 11.52 -12.67
C VAL A 231 -1.92 12.83 -13.42
N GLU A 232 -2.54 13.90 -12.89
CA GLU A 232 -2.45 15.24 -13.45
C GLU A 232 -2.04 16.24 -12.36
N ASP A 233 -1.34 17.30 -12.78
CA ASP A 233 -0.97 18.43 -11.92
C ASP A 233 -0.13 18.00 -10.71
N TYR A 234 0.74 17.03 -10.88
CA TYR A 234 1.65 16.59 -9.83
C TYR A 234 2.92 17.44 -9.86
N VAL A 235 2.92 18.52 -9.09
CA VAL A 235 4.05 19.44 -8.92
C VAL A 235 4.73 19.15 -7.59
N THR A 236 6.04 19.00 -7.61
CA THR A 236 6.83 18.67 -6.41
C THR A 236 8.11 19.50 -6.35
N GLY A 237 8.70 19.55 -5.16
CA GLY A 237 10.10 19.92 -5.00
C GLY A 237 11.04 18.94 -5.71
N PRO A 238 12.34 19.26 -5.83
CA PRO A 238 13.31 18.41 -6.51
C PRO A 238 13.48 17.06 -5.81
N GLN A 239 13.75 16.02 -6.60
CA GLN A 239 14.03 14.69 -6.07
C GLN A 239 15.35 14.68 -5.31
N ILE A 240 15.42 13.91 -4.25
CA ILE A 240 16.67 13.66 -3.52
C ILE A 240 17.42 12.58 -4.27
N LYS A 241 18.63 12.94 -4.74
CA LYS A 241 19.55 12.01 -5.41
C LYS A 241 20.45 11.34 -4.37
N HIS A 242 20.76 10.06 -4.59
CA HIS A 242 21.72 9.30 -3.79
C HIS A 242 21.38 9.24 -2.29
N ILE A 243 20.18 8.75 -1.96
CA ILE A 243 19.84 8.46 -0.56
C ILE A 243 20.77 7.34 -0.06
N PRO A 244 21.56 7.57 1.01
CA PRO A 244 22.47 6.54 1.53
C PRO A 244 21.69 5.30 2.00
N VAL A 245 22.16 4.13 1.61
CA VAL A 245 21.58 2.87 2.10
C VAL A 245 22.01 2.68 3.56
N ALA A 246 21.04 2.37 4.40
CA ALA A 246 21.27 2.03 5.80
C ALA A 246 21.49 0.51 5.91
N VAL A 247 22.70 0.09 6.19
CA VAL A 247 23.14 -1.29 6.40
C VAL A 247 23.87 -1.44 7.72
#